data_5cd0360248fd5adbc674bbc6092c5001
#
_entry.id   5cd0360248fd5adbc674bbc6092c5001
#
_cell.length_a   1.000
_cell.length_b   1.000
_cell.length_c   1.000
_cell.angle_alpha   90.00
_cell.angle_beta   90.00
_cell.angle_gamma   90.00
#
_symmetry.space_group_name_H-M   'P 1'
#
loop_
_entity.id
_entity.type
_entity.pdbx_description
1 polymer ?
#
loop_
_entity_poly.entity_id
_entity_poly.type
_entity_poly.pdbx_seq_one_letter_code
_entity_poly.pdbx_strand_id
1 'polypeptide(L)'
;VCEITLNRPDKHNAMNRNMIDELEEAGQYLTTHKSARLVFLQANGKTFCAGGDLNWMKDQEKKTKEEKLVEARALAKMLATMNDLPMPLVSIISGSAFGGGLGLISVSDTVIASESSKFGLTETRLGLIPATIGPFVIKKLGESFGRNVFFSGKIFDSDMAYNMGLVHYVCKDRKEIELLKSQEIDNILKCSPDAIKKSKALLKDLTGEKAENFFEHTTNILANSWESKEGKQGIQAFFEKSPAPWVEKKGENNG
;
A
#
# COMPACT_ATOMS: atom_id res chain seq x y z
N VAL A 1 -15.98 0.21 1.19
CA VAL A 1 -14.73 -0.46 1.61
C VAL A 1 -14.56 -1.71 0.76
N CYS A 2 -13.36 -1.96 0.25
CA CYS A 2 -13.00 -3.16 -0.48
C CYS A 2 -11.89 -3.91 0.25
N GLU A 3 -11.82 -5.23 0.05
CA GLU A 3 -10.77 -6.08 0.61
C GLU A 3 -10.10 -6.89 -0.49
N ILE A 4 -8.77 -6.87 -0.51
CA ILE A 4 -7.93 -7.79 -1.28
C ILE A 4 -7.31 -8.75 -0.30
N THR A 5 -7.51 -10.05 -0.50
CA THR A 5 -6.98 -11.08 0.40
C THR A 5 -6.04 -12.02 -0.35
N LEU A 6 -4.76 -12.02 0.02
CA LEU A 6 -3.81 -13.02 -0.46
C LEU A 6 -4.26 -14.39 0.04
N ASN A 7 -4.52 -15.32 -0.88
CA ASN A 7 -5.16 -16.60 -0.54
C ASN A 7 -4.41 -17.83 -1.10
N ARG A 8 -3.13 -17.93 -0.76
CA ARG A 8 -2.28 -19.11 -0.96
C ARG A 8 -1.60 -19.51 0.35
N PRO A 9 -2.37 -19.78 1.43
CA PRO A 9 -1.81 -19.99 2.77
C PRO A 9 -0.91 -21.24 2.86
N ASP A 10 -1.16 -22.26 2.05
CA ASP A 10 -0.36 -23.49 1.89
C ASP A 10 1.03 -23.22 1.29
N LYS A 11 1.21 -22.10 0.60
CA LYS A 11 2.48 -21.58 0.05
C LYS A 11 2.98 -20.34 0.78
N HIS A 12 2.49 -20.08 1.99
CA HIS A 12 2.81 -18.87 2.75
C HIS A 12 2.58 -17.58 1.95
N ASN A 13 1.59 -17.57 1.08
CA ASN A 13 1.27 -16.47 0.17
C ASN A 13 2.49 -15.98 -0.66
N ALA A 14 3.41 -16.89 -0.99
CA ALA A 14 4.53 -16.59 -1.87
C ALA A 14 4.03 -16.21 -3.27
N MET A 15 4.63 -15.16 -3.83
CA MET A 15 4.23 -14.58 -5.12
C MET A 15 4.67 -15.47 -6.27
N ASN A 16 3.71 -15.90 -7.07
CA ASN A 16 3.92 -16.44 -8.41
C ASN A 16 3.33 -15.50 -9.45
N ARG A 17 3.48 -15.83 -10.72
CA ARG A 17 2.98 -15.00 -11.81
C ARG A 17 1.47 -14.73 -11.70
N ASN A 18 0.67 -15.74 -11.41
CA ASN A 18 -0.79 -15.59 -11.30
C ASN A 18 -1.17 -14.57 -10.21
N MET A 19 -0.55 -14.64 -9.03
CA MET A 19 -0.82 -13.67 -7.96
C MET A 19 -0.43 -12.24 -8.36
N ILE A 20 0.68 -12.09 -9.10
CA ILE A 20 1.10 -10.78 -9.61
C ILE A 20 0.07 -10.22 -10.59
N ASP A 21 -0.39 -11.04 -11.53
CA ASP A 21 -1.39 -10.65 -12.52
C ASP A 21 -2.74 -10.33 -11.87
N GLU A 22 -3.22 -11.16 -10.94
CA GLU A 22 -4.47 -10.95 -10.19
C GLU A 22 -4.44 -9.67 -9.34
N LEU A 23 -3.31 -9.36 -8.70
CA LEU A 23 -3.14 -8.11 -7.95
C LEU A 23 -3.15 -6.89 -8.88
N GLU A 24 -2.52 -7.00 -10.05
CA GLU A 24 -2.57 -5.93 -11.05
C GLU A 24 -3.99 -5.70 -11.56
N GLU A 25 -4.71 -6.78 -11.91
CA GLU A 25 -6.11 -6.71 -12.36
C GLU A 25 -7.02 -6.11 -11.28
N ALA A 26 -6.86 -6.53 -10.01
CA ALA A 26 -7.59 -5.96 -8.88
C ALA A 26 -7.34 -4.45 -8.74
N GLY A 27 -6.08 -4.01 -8.85
CA GLY A 27 -5.72 -2.59 -8.80
C GLY A 27 -6.32 -1.79 -9.97
N GLN A 28 -6.28 -2.33 -11.18
CA GLN A 28 -6.90 -1.70 -12.36
C GLN A 28 -8.43 -1.60 -12.21
N TYR A 29 -9.07 -2.66 -11.74
CA TYR A 29 -10.51 -2.67 -11.46
C TYR A 29 -10.87 -1.59 -10.44
N LEU A 30 -10.16 -1.51 -9.33
CA LEU A 30 -10.40 -0.53 -8.28
C LEU A 30 -10.17 0.91 -8.75
N THR A 31 -9.22 1.15 -9.64
CA THR A 31 -8.97 2.47 -10.22
C THR A 31 -10.17 3.00 -10.99
N THR A 32 -10.94 2.14 -11.63
CA THR A 32 -12.14 2.50 -12.39
C THR A 32 -13.42 2.50 -11.54
N HIS A 33 -13.41 1.82 -10.39
CA HIS A 33 -14.56 1.66 -9.48
C HIS A 33 -14.69 2.85 -8.52
N LYS A 34 -15.50 3.84 -8.91
CA LYS A 34 -15.71 5.09 -8.15
C LYS A 34 -16.36 4.91 -6.76
N SER A 35 -16.99 3.76 -6.49
CA SER A 35 -17.60 3.46 -5.18
C SER A 35 -16.60 3.01 -4.13
N ALA A 36 -15.39 2.58 -4.51
CA ALA A 36 -14.35 2.18 -3.58
C ALA A 36 -13.76 3.42 -2.88
N ARG A 37 -13.88 3.48 -1.55
CA ARG A 37 -13.39 4.59 -0.73
C ARG A 37 -12.10 4.26 0.02
N LEU A 38 -11.87 2.97 0.27
CA LEU A 38 -10.76 2.41 1.03
C LEU A 38 -10.56 0.96 0.61
N VAL A 39 -9.32 0.53 0.53
CA VAL A 39 -8.93 -0.87 0.25
C VAL A 39 -8.11 -1.40 1.41
N PHE A 40 -8.52 -2.52 1.98
CA PHE A 40 -7.66 -3.33 2.84
C PHE A 40 -6.95 -4.40 2.02
N LEU A 41 -5.64 -4.52 2.20
CA LEU A 41 -4.82 -5.63 1.71
C LEU A 41 -4.42 -6.50 2.88
N GLN A 42 -4.86 -7.74 2.88
CA GLN A 42 -4.63 -8.70 3.96
C GLN A 42 -4.30 -10.08 3.41
N ALA A 43 -4.04 -11.04 4.28
CA ALA A 43 -3.68 -12.39 3.88
C ALA A 43 -4.35 -13.45 4.75
N ASN A 44 -4.74 -14.56 4.15
CA ASN A 44 -5.14 -15.76 4.86
C ASN A 44 -3.91 -16.56 5.32
N GLY A 45 -4.02 -17.22 6.47
CA GLY A 45 -2.95 -18.05 7.04
C GLY A 45 -2.00 -17.31 7.97
N LYS A 46 -0.84 -17.91 8.24
CA LYS A 46 0.13 -17.45 9.26
C LYS A 46 1.19 -16.48 8.73
N THR A 47 1.21 -16.24 7.43
CA THR A 47 2.23 -15.43 6.74
C THR A 47 1.54 -14.46 5.81
N PHE A 48 1.89 -13.18 5.87
CA PHE A 48 1.36 -12.21 4.93
C PHE A 48 1.86 -12.52 3.51
N CYS A 49 3.20 -12.58 3.31
CA CYS A 49 3.79 -13.00 2.04
C CYS A 49 5.25 -13.41 2.27
N ALA A 50 5.62 -14.63 1.86
CA ALA A 50 6.97 -15.16 2.04
C ALA A 50 7.97 -14.71 0.95
N GLY A 51 7.59 -13.80 0.05
CA GLY A 51 8.42 -13.39 -1.09
C GLY A 51 8.10 -14.18 -2.35
N GLY A 52 9.08 -14.42 -3.20
CA GLY A 52 8.90 -15.18 -4.45
C GLY A 52 8.61 -16.67 -4.20
N ASP A 53 7.67 -17.24 -4.96
CA ASP A 53 7.37 -18.67 -4.94
C ASP A 53 8.60 -19.47 -5.42
N LEU A 54 8.99 -20.50 -4.68
CA LEU A 54 10.20 -21.29 -4.97
C LEU A 54 10.16 -21.97 -6.33
N ASN A 55 8.98 -22.42 -6.78
CA ASN A 55 8.84 -23.02 -8.11
C ASN A 55 8.98 -21.95 -9.18
N TRP A 56 8.33 -20.79 -9.00
CA TRP A 56 8.49 -19.65 -9.89
C TRP A 56 9.95 -19.20 -9.98
N MET A 57 10.69 -19.18 -8.85
CA MET A 57 12.11 -18.84 -8.82
C MET A 57 12.96 -19.88 -9.59
N LYS A 58 12.70 -21.20 -9.41
CA LYS A 58 13.39 -22.26 -10.17
C LYS A 58 13.15 -22.14 -11.66
N ASP A 59 11.92 -21.79 -12.06
CA ASP A 59 11.60 -21.62 -13.47
C ASP A 59 12.35 -20.44 -14.10
N GLN A 60 12.72 -19.41 -13.30
CA GLN A 60 13.55 -18.32 -13.81
C GLN A 60 14.93 -18.79 -14.29
N GLU A 61 15.50 -19.86 -13.70
CA GLU A 61 16.81 -20.38 -14.15
C GLU A 61 16.80 -20.82 -15.61
N LYS A 62 15.66 -21.33 -16.09
CA LYS A 62 15.48 -21.84 -17.46
C LYS A 62 15.13 -20.75 -18.47
N LYS A 63 14.75 -19.56 -18.01
CA LYS A 63 14.29 -18.46 -18.85
C LYS A 63 15.45 -17.67 -19.44
N THR A 64 15.25 -17.15 -20.63
CA THR A 64 16.16 -16.17 -21.25
C THR A 64 16.16 -14.87 -20.44
N LYS A 65 17.11 -13.99 -20.73
CA LYS A 65 17.16 -12.66 -20.11
C LYS A 65 15.90 -11.84 -20.45
N GLU A 66 15.42 -11.93 -21.68
CA GLU A 66 14.23 -11.26 -22.19
C GLU A 66 12.98 -11.73 -21.44
N GLU A 67 12.81 -13.02 -21.23
CA GLU A 67 11.70 -13.59 -20.46
C GLU A 67 11.75 -13.18 -18.98
N LYS A 68 12.95 -13.18 -18.38
CA LYS A 68 13.14 -12.67 -17.00
C LYS A 68 12.76 -11.19 -16.88
N LEU A 69 13.06 -10.39 -17.91
CA LEU A 69 12.70 -8.99 -17.95
C LEU A 69 11.17 -8.78 -18.02
N VAL A 70 10.45 -9.66 -18.75
CA VAL A 70 8.98 -9.65 -18.78
C VAL A 70 8.41 -9.90 -17.38
N GLU A 71 8.94 -10.89 -16.65
CA GLU A 71 8.52 -11.18 -15.28
C GLU A 71 8.79 -10.01 -14.31
N ALA A 72 9.99 -9.42 -14.40
CA ALA A 72 10.35 -8.27 -13.57
C ALA A 72 9.45 -7.06 -13.86
N ARG A 73 9.12 -6.82 -15.13
CA ARG A 73 8.19 -5.74 -15.52
C ARG A 73 6.77 -5.98 -15.00
N ALA A 74 6.30 -7.22 -14.99
CA ALA A 74 4.98 -7.55 -14.44
C ALA A 74 4.90 -7.21 -12.95
N LEU A 75 5.91 -7.60 -12.17
CA LEU A 75 6.00 -7.26 -10.74
C LEU A 75 6.08 -5.73 -10.52
N ALA A 76 6.90 -5.03 -11.30
CA ALA A 76 7.02 -3.57 -11.22
C ALA A 76 5.69 -2.87 -11.54
N LYS A 77 5.00 -3.34 -12.58
CA LYS A 77 3.71 -2.78 -13.01
C LYS A 77 2.63 -3.01 -11.97
N MET A 78 2.53 -4.22 -11.41
CA MET A 78 1.59 -4.52 -10.32
C MET A 78 1.81 -3.59 -9.13
N LEU A 79 3.07 -3.42 -8.68
CA LEU A 79 3.38 -2.53 -7.57
C LEU A 79 3.04 -1.07 -7.89
N ALA A 80 3.34 -0.60 -9.10
CA ALA A 80 2.98 0.74 -9.53
C ALA A 80 1.45 0.93 -9.56
N THR A 81 0.70 -0.05 -10.06
CA THR A 81 -0.77 -0.01 -10.08
C THR A 81 -1.34 0.07 -8.65
N MET A 82 -0.82 -0.72 -7.71
CA MET A 82 -1.24 -0.68 -6.31
C MET A 82 -0.84 0.63 -5.62
N ASN A 83 0.34 1.17 -5.89
CA ASN A 83 0.80 2.47 -5.36
C ASN A 83 -0.06 3.64 -5.86
N ASP A 84 -0.54 3.56 -7.09
CA ASP A 84 -1.26 4.64 -7.77
C ASP A 84 -2.79 4.55 -7.58
N LEU A 85 -3.29 3.65 -6.72
CA LEU A 85 -4.72 3.58 -6.37
C LEU A 85 -5.21 4.97 -5.92
N PRO A 86 -6.36 5.44 -6.46
CA PRO A 86 -6.88 6.77 -6.12
C PRO A 86 -7.47 6.89 -4.72
N MET A 87 -7.72 5.76 -4.05
CA MET A 87 -8.16 5.67 -2.66
C MET A 87 -7.05 5.13 -1.76
N PRO A 88 -7.14 5.28 -0.43
CA PRO A 88 -6.18 4.70 0.50
C PRO A 88 -6.10 3.18 0.40
N LEU A 89 -4.88 2.66 0.43
CA LEU A 89 -4.53 1.25 0.57
C LEU A 89 -3.98 1.01 1.98
N VAL A 90 -4.68 0.22 2.77
CA VAL A 90 -4.29 -0.13 4.15
C VAL A 90 -3.92 -1.60 4.21
N SER A 91 -2.66 -1.90 4.52
CA SER A 91 -2.21 -3.29 4.69
C SER A 91 -2.35 -3.76 6.13
N ILE A 92 -2.90 -4.98 6.29
CA ILE A 92 -3.03 -5.68 7.57
C ILE A 92 -2.06 -6.86 7.59
N ILE A 93 -1.03 -6.77 8.44
CA ILE A 93 0.06 -7.73 8.49
C ILE A 93 -0.09 -8.59 9.75
N SER A 94 -0.75 -9.72 9.63
CA SER A 94 -0.93 -10.69 10.72
C SER A 94 0.11 -11.82 10.69
N GLY A 95 1.30 -11.56 10.18
CA GLY A 95 2.37 -12.54 10.06
C GLY A 95 3.58 -11.96 9.36
N SER A 96 4.50 -12.81 8.93
CA SER A 96 5.76 -12.34 8.34
C SER A 96 5.59 -11.88 6.89
N ALA A 97 6.42 -10.91 6.49
CA ALA A 97 6.50 -10.42 5.12
C ALA A 97 7.96 -10.34 4.66
N PHE A 98 8.28 -10.98 3.53
CA PHE A 98 9.62 -11.03 2.97
C PHE A 98 9.64 -10.64 1.49
N GLY A 99 10.76 -10.10 1.03
CA GLY A 99 10.98 -9.79 -0.38
C GLY A 99 9.84 -9.01 -1.02
N GLY A 100 9.17 -9.60 -2.02
CA GLY A 100 8.00 -9.00 -2.68
C GLY A 100 6.87 -8.60 -1.74
N GLY A 101 6.73 -9.27 -0.56
CA GLY A 101 5.80 -8.88 0.49
C GLY A 101 6.11 -7.48 1.06
N LEU A 102 7.41 -7.14 1.23
CA LEU A 102 7.79 -5.77 1.58
C LEU A 102 7.48 -4.79 0.45
N GLY A 103 7.56 -5.21 -0.80
CA GLY A 103 7.12 -4.41 -1.93
C GLY A 103 5.65 -3.98 -1.79
N LEU A 104 4.75 -4.93 -1.49
CA LEU A 104 3.33 -4.65 -1.23
C LEU A 104 3.11 -3.73 -0.03
N ILE A 105 3.83 -3.95 1.06
CA ILE A 105 3.76 -3.07 2.24
C ILE A 105 4.25 -1.67 1.90
N SER A 106 5.29 -1.54 1.10
CA SER A 106 5.89 -0.25 0.74
C SER A 106 4.99 0.61 -0.13
N VAL A 107 4.10 0.03 -0.91
CA VAL A 107 3.10 0.76 -1.71
C VAL A 107 1.81 1.06 -0.95
N SER A 108 1.68 0.58 0.29
CA SER A 108 0.49 0.84 1.13
C SER A 108 0.59 2.20 1.82
N ASP A 109 -0.52 2.92 1.89
CA ASP A 109 -0.59 4.23 2.54
C ASP A 109 -0.51 4.10 4.06
N THR A 110 -1.23 3.13 4.64
CA THR A 110 -1.19 2.79 6.06
C THR A 110 -0.88 1.31 6.24
N VAL A 111 -0.10 0.97 7.26
CA VAL A 111 0.27 -0.41 7.59
C VAL A 111 0.01 -0.67 9.06
N ILE A 112 -0.84 -1.67 9.33
CA ILE A 112 -1.17 -2.18 10.66
C ILE A 112 -0.56 -3.57 10.77
N ALA A 113 0.32 -3.80 11.73
CA ALA A 113 1.01 -5.08 11.89
C ALA A 113 0.79 -5.69 13.28
N SER A 114 0.74 -7.02 13.35
CA SER A 114 0.87 -7.73 14.63
C SER A 114 2.28 -7.55 15.21
N GLU A 115 2.41 -7.45 16.52
CA GLU A 115 3.69 -7.40 17.22
C GLU A 115 4.59 -8.62 16.92
N SER A 116 3.98 -9.77 16.60
CA SER A 116 4.69 -11.00 16.24
C SER A 116 5.21 -11.01 14.79
N SER A 117 4.87 -10.03 13.97
CA SER A 117 5.26 -9.99 12.56
C SER A 117 6.77 -9.81 12.40
N LYS A 118 7.32 -10.44 11.35
CA LYS A 118 8.73 -10.34 10.98
C LYS A 118 8.85 -9.89 9.54
N PHE A 119 9.86 -9.09 9.28
CA PHE A 119 10.09 -8.47 7.98
C PHE A 119 11.52 -8.73 7.52
N GLY A 120 11.77 -8.76 6.23
CA GLY A 120 13.13 -8.90 5.71
C GLY A 120 13.23 -8.81 4.20
N LEU A 121 14.38 -8.32 3.75
CA LEU A 121 14.81 -8.31 2.35
C LEU A 121 16.00 -9.24 2.26
N THR A 122 15.72 -10.52 2.01
CA THR A 122 16.72 -11.59 2.10
C THR A 122 17.35 -11.94 0.76
N GLU A 123 17.07 -11.18 -0.29
CA GLU A 123 17.53 -11.41 -1.66
C GLU A 123 19.05 -11.48 -1.76
N THR A 124 19.78 -10.64 -1.02
CA THR A 124 21.25 -10.61 -1.02
C THR A 124 21.89 -11.90 -0.46
N ARG A 125 21.19 -12.64 0.39
CA ARG A 125 21.63 -13.97 0.85
C ARG A 125 21.60 -15.02 -0.26
N LEU A 126 20.84 -14.74 -1.33
CA LEU A 126 20.72 -15.61 -2.52
C LEU A 126 21.59 -15.11 -3.68
N GLY A 127 22.40 -14.07 -3.48
CA GLY A 127 23.14 -13.42 -4.57
C GLY A 127 22.27 -12.58 -5.50
N LEU A 128 21.04 -12.28 -5.08
CA LEU A 128 20.10 -11.43 -5.79
C LEU A 128 20.02 -10.04 -5.14
N ILE A 129 19.31 -9.13 -5.79
CA ILE A 129 19.06 -7.78 -5.25
C ILE A 129 17.55 -7.46 -5.30
N PRO A 130 17.03 -6.68 -4.35
CA PRO A 130 15.61 -6.26 -4.33
C PRO A 130 15.35 -5.15 -5.36
N ALA A 131 15.74 -5.35 -6.62
CA ALA A 131 15.77 -4.31 -7.64
C ALA A 131 14.38 -3.77 -7.98
N THR A 132 13.41 -4.66 -8.20
CA THR A 132 12.05 -4.29 -8.66
C THR A 132 11.24 -3.61 -7.56
N ILE A 133 11.39 -4.06 -6.31
CA ILE A 133 10.70 -3.48 -5.16
C ILE A 133 11.45 -2.28 -4.57
N GLY A 134 12.75 -2.20 -4.84
CA GLY A 134 13.68 -1.22 -4.26
C GLY A 134 13.20 0.23 -4.34
N PRO A 135 12.73 0.75 -5.47
CA PRO A 135 12.24 2.12 -5.57
C PRO A 135 11.12 2.43 -4.58
N PHE A 136 10.17 1.51 -4.38
CA PHE A 136 9.06 1.69 -3.44
C PHE A 136 9.53 1.61 -1.98
N VAL A 137 10.43 0.66 -1.69
CA VAL A 137 11.01 0.50 -0.36
C VAL A 137 11.83 1.71 0.05
N ILE A 138 12.70 2.22 -0.83
CA ILE A 138 13.54 3.40 -0.54
C ILE A 138 12.68 4.66 -0.41
N LYS A 139 11.65 4.81 -1.24
CA LYS A 139 10.70 5.93 -1.11
C LYS A 139 10.00 5.93 0.24
N LYS A 140 9.67 4.76 0.80
CA LYS A 140 9.00 4.61 2.10
C LYS A 140 9.95 4.78 3.29
N LEU A 141 11.14 4.18 3.22
CA LEU A 141 12.06 4.05 4.36
C LEU A 141 13.24 5.02 4.33
N GLY A 142 13.50 5.64 3.20
CA GLY A 142 14.71 6.42 2.96
C GLY A 142 15.95 5.54 2.70
N GLU A 143 16.99 6.15 2.15
CA GLU A 143 18.23 5.45 1.76
C GLU A 143 18.97 4.88 2.96
N SER A 144 19.09 5.63 4.04
CA SER A 144 19.83 5.21 5.24
C SER A 144 19.36 3.87 5.76
N PHE A 145 18.04 3.73 5.86
CA PHE A 145 17.45 2.49 6.31
C PHE A 145 17.50 1.39 5.24
N GLY A 146 17.26 1.74 3.97
CA GLY A 146 17.42 0.82 2.85
C GLY A 146 18.81 0.17 2.85
N ARG A 147 19.88 0.94 3.05
CA ARG A 147 21.26 0.41 3.17
C ARG A 147 21.39 -0.62 4.28
N ASN A 148 20.79 -0.36 5.44
CA ASN A 148 20.83 -1.25 6.58
C ASN A 148 20.20 -2.63 6.31
N VAL A 149 19.04 -2.66 5.65
CA VAL A 149 18.31 -3.92 5.42
C VAL A 149 18.70 -4.61 4.12
N PHE A 150 19.03 -3.89 3.05
CA PHE A 150 19.43 -4.47 1.77
C PHE A 150 20.77 -5.21 1.89
N PHE A 151 21.76 -4.59 2.55
CA PHE A 151 23.10 -5.16 2.60
C PHE A 151 23.21 -6.33 3.57
N SER A 152 22.51 -6.26 4.69
CA SER A 152 22.58 -7.32 5.70
C SER A 152 21.67 -8.51 5.42
N GLY A 153 20.61 -8.31 4.63
CA GLY A 153 19.56 -9.30 4.45
C GLY A 153 18.91 -9.74 5.77
N LYS A 154 19.02 -8.92 6.82
CA LYS A 154 18.55 -9.28 8.17
C LYS A 154 17.03 -9.32 8.24
N ILE A 155 16.54 -10.17 9.15
CA ILE A 155 15.15 -10.18 9.56
C ILE A 155 15.00 -9.20 10.72
N PHE A 156 13.97 -8.39 10.72
CA PHE A 156 13.65 -7.42 11.76
C PHE A 156 12.19 -7.56 12.21
N ASP A 157 11.88 -7.07 13.38
CA ASP A 157 10.57 -7.17 14.01
C ASP A 157 9.68 -5.95 13.75
N SER A 158 8.48 -6.01 14.33
CA SER A 158 7.47 -4.95 14.20
C SER A 158 7.90 -3.64 14.85
N ASP A 159 8.64 -3.69 15.95
CA ASP A 159 9.13 -2.48 16.63
C ASP A 159 10.16 -1.76 15.76
N MET A 160 11.10 -2.50 15.19
CA MET A 160 12.03 -1.92 14.23
C MET A 160 11.31 -1.40 12.98
N ALA A 161 10.33 -2.14 12.48
CA ALA A 161 9.52 -1.71 11.33
C ALA A 161 8.72 -0.43 11.61
N TYR A 162 8.20 -0.29 12.83
CA TYR A 162 7.51 0.93 13.30
C TYR A 162 8.46 2.11 13.39
N ASN A 163 9.60 1.92 14.06
CA ASN A 163 10.61 2.99 14.22
C ASN A 163 11.16 3.52 12.90
N MET A 164 11.05 2.74 11.82
CA MET A 164 11.48 3.09 10.47
C MET A 164 10.41 3.72 9.59
N GLY A 165 9.16 3.71 10.03
CA GLY A 165 8.03 4.16 9.23
C GLY A 165 7.54 3.17 8.17
N LEU A 166 7.96 1.90 8.23
CA LEU A 166 7.36 0.84 7.40
C LEU A 166 5.98 0.47 7.92
N VAL A 167 5.84 0.37 9.25
CA VAL A 167 4.60 0.06 9.96
C VAL A 167 4.15 1.31 10.71
N HIS A 168 2.86 1.62 10.67
CA HIS A 168 2.28 2.78 11.34
C HIS A 168 1.66 2.43 12.70
N TYR A 169 1.19 1.19 12.83
CA TYR A 169 0.57 0.69 14.07
C TYR A 169 1.02 -0.74 14.34
N VAL A 170 1.44 -1.01 15.57
CA VAL A 170 1.79 -2.36 16.06
C VAL A 170 0.72 -2.80 17.04
N CYS A 171 0.09 -3.94 16.79
CA CYS A 171 -1.02 -4.49 17.55
C CYS A 171 -0.62 -5.77 18.27
N LYS A 172 -1.03 -5.90 19.52
CA LYS A 172 -0.78 -7.09 20.35
C LYS A 172 -1.64 -8.27 19.93
N ASP A 173 -2.88 -7.99 19.54
CA ASP A 173 -3.86 -9.02 19.23
C ASP A 173 -4.79 -8.61 18.07
N ARG A 174 -5.63 -9.56 17.67
CA ARG A 174 -6.62 -9.35 16.60
C ARG A 174 -7.67 -8.28 16.96
N LYS A 175 -7.99 -8.10 18.23
CA LYS A 175 -8.99 -7.10 18.65
C LYS A 175 -8.49 -5.69 18.40
N GLU A 176 -7.21 -5.43 18.70
CA GLU A 176 -6.58 -4.15 18.39
C GLU A 176 -6.52 -3.90 16.87
N ILE A 177 -6.24 -4.93 16.07
CA ILE A 177 -6.27 -4.82 14.60
C ILE A 177 -7.67 -4.43 14.12
N GLU A 178 -8.72 -5.12 14.58
CA GLU A 178 -10.10 -4.82 14.15
C GLU A 178 -10.56 -3.43 14.64
N LEU A 179 -10.12 -3.01 15.82
CA LEU A 179 -10.39 -1.66 16.31
C LEU A 179 -9.75 -0.59 15.40
N LEU A 180 -8.48 -0.75 15.05
CA LEU A 180 -7.78 0.17 14.15
C LEU A 180 -8.37 0.15 12.74
N LYS A 181 -8.75 -1.01 12.20
CA LYS A 181 -9.49 -1.10 10.93
C LYS A 181 -10.77 -0.25 10.98
N SER A 182 -11.54 -0.37 12.05
CA SER A 182 -12.76 0.43 12.23
C SER A 182 -12.47 1.92 12.30
N GLN A 183 -11.43 2.32 13.03
CA GLN A 183 -11.00 3.72 13.14
C GLN A 183 -10.54 4.28 11.78
N GLU A 184 -9.76 3.52 11.00
CA GLU A 184 -9.33 3.92 9.66
C GLU A 184 -10.53 4.09 8.72
N ILE A 185 -11.51 3.18 8.77
CA ILE A 185 -12.76 3.31 8.02
C ILE A 185 -13.48 4.61 8.41
N ASP A 186 -13.71 4.83 9.71
CA ASP A 186 -14.43 6.00 10.20
C ASP A 186 -13.72 7.32 9.82
N ASN A 187 -12.40 7.36 9.88
CA ASN A 187 -11.61 8.53 9.54
C ASN A 187 -11.63 8.82 8.04
N ILE A 188 -11.38 7.81 7.21
CA ILE A 188 -11.29 7.97 5.75
C ILE A 188 -12.67 8.29 5.16
N LEU A 189 -13.75 7.69 5.66
CA LEU A 189 -15.10 7.97 5.14
C LEU A 189 -15.59 9.40 5.46
N LYS A 190 -15.01 10.09 6.43
CA LYS A 190 -15.27 11.51 6.69
C LYS A 190 -14.55 12.44 5.70
N CYS A 191 -13.54 11.96 4.99
CA CYS A 191 -12.76 12.75 4.05
C CYS A 191 -13.40 12.76 2.66
N SER A 192 -13.22 13.85 1.92
CA SER A 192 -13.61 13.95 0.51
C SER A 192 -12.80 12.97 -0.35
N PRO A 193 -13.45 12.10 -1.17
CA PRO A 193 -12.73 11.17 -2.03
C PRO A 193 -11.86 11.89 -3.08
N ASP A 194 -12.34 13.02 -3.63
CA ASP A 194 -11.57 13.81 -4.59
C ASP A 194 -10.35 14.47 -3.91
N ALA A 195 -10.52 14.97 -2.68
CA ALA A 195 -9.42 15.55 -1.92
C ALA A 195 -8.35 14.49 -1.58
N ILE A 196 -8.74 13.28 -1.17
CA ILE A 196 -7.80 12.16 -0.95
C ILE A 196 -7.02 11.87 -2.23
N LYS A 197 -7.71 11.67 -3.36
CA LYS A 197 -7.07 11.40 -4.64
C LYS A 197 -6.06 12.49 -5.03
N LYS A 198 -6.45 13.76 -4.88
CA LYS A 198 -5.56 14.90 -5.16
C LYS A 198 -4.38 14.97 -4.19
N SER A 199 -4.59 14.63 -2.92
CA SER A 199 -3.50 14.57 -1.93
C SER A 199 -2.48 13.47 -2.25
N LYS A 200 -2.93 12.29 -2.70
CA LYS A 200 -2.02 11.23 -3.17
C LYS A 200 -1.21 11.68 -4.40
N ALA A 201 -1.85 12.35 -5.36
CA ALA A 201 -1.16 12.91 -6.52
C ALA A 201 -0.14 13.97 -6.10
N LEU A 202 -0.52 14.90 -5.21
CA LEU A 202 0.38 15.92 -4.67
C LEU A 202 1.60 15.31 -3.97
N LEU A 203 1.42 14.29 -3.13
CA LEU A 203 2.55 13.60 -2.49
C LEU A 203 3.50 12.97 -3.52
N LYS A 204 2.96 12.39 -4.61
CA LYS A 204 3.76 11.85 -5.70
C LYS A 204 4.59 12.94 -6.40
N ASP A 205 3.99 14.10 -6.65
CA ASP A 205 4.66 15.24 -7.27
C ASP A 205 5.76 15.80 -6.37
N LEU A 206 5.47 15.97 -5.07
CA LEU A 206 6.43 16.50 -4.07
C LEU A 206 7.64 15.59 -3.82
N THR A 207 7.50 14.29 -4.07
CA THR A 207 8.55 13.29 -3.85
C THR A 207 9.21 12.81 -5.15
N GLY A 208 8.83 13.37 -6.30
CA GLY A 208 9.38 13.06 -7.63
C GLY A 208 10.57 13.95 -8.00
N GLU A 209 11.29 13.58 -9.05
CA GLU A 209 12.48 14.31 -9.54
C GLU A 209 12.19 15.70 -10.15
N LYS A 210 10.93 16.08 -10.35
CA LYS A 210 10.52 17.31 -11.05
C LYS A 210 10.22 18.50 -10.14
N ALA A 211 10.94 18.62 -9.04
CA ALA A 211 10.65 19.58 -7.98
C ALA A 211 11.14 21.03 -8.24
N GLU A 212 11.28 21.48 -9.48
CA GLU A 212 11.88 22.79 -9.77
C GLU A 212 11.01 24.01 -9.48
N ASN A 213 9.70 23.88 -9.31
CA ASN A 213 8.83 25.02 -8.97
C ASN A 213 7.64 24.63 -8.07
N PHE A 214 7.94 24.11 -6.89
CA PHE A 214 6.91 23.67 -5.92
C PHE A 214 5.93 24.80 -5.54
N PHE A 215 6.41 26.02 -5.46
CA PHE A 215 5.58 27.13 -4.98
C PHE A 215 4.40 27.38 -5.95
N GLU A 216 4.67 27.60 -7.22
CA GLU A 216 3.63 27.80 -8.24
C GLU A 216 2.73 26.56 -8.41
N HIS A 217 3.33 25.38 -8.39
CA HIS A 217 2.59 24.13 -8.54
C HIS A 217 1.59 23.91 -7.38
N THR A 218 2.05 24.03 -6.13
CA THR A 218 1.21 23.79 -4.96
C THR A 218 0.15 24.88 -4.75
N THR A 219 0.45 26.15 -5.04
CA THR A 219 -0.54 27.23 -4.97
C THR A 219 -1.65 27.06 -5.99
N ASN A 220 -1.33 26.63 -7.22
CA ASN A 220 -2.33 26.30 -8.23
C ASN A 220 -3.21 25.10 -7.83
N ILE A 221 -2.62 24.03 -7.27
CA ILE A 221 -3.37 22.89 -6.75
C ILE A 221 -4.35 23.31 -5.66
N LEU A 222 -3.90 24.15 -4.71
CA LEU A 222 -4.76 24.65 -3.64
C LEU A 222 -5.92 25.50 -4.20
N ALA A 223 -5.64 26.44 -5.10
CA ALA A 223 -6.66 27.26 -5.74
C ALA A 223 -7.72 26.39 -6.46
N ASN A 224 -7.28 25.43 -7.25
CA ASN A 224 -8.17 24.49 -7.94
C ASN A 224 -8.99 23.63 -6.96
N SER A 225 -8.43 23.31 -5.79
CA SER A 225 -9.16 22.55 -4.76
C SER A 225 -10.29 23.36 -4.17
N TRP A 226 -10.10 24.68 -3.92
CA TRP A 226 -11.17 25.59 -3.48
C TRP A 226 -12.31 25.70 -4.51
N GLU A 227 -11.99 25.68 -5.80
CA GLU A 227 -12.97 25.76 -6.88
C GLU A 227 -13.66 24.43 -7.18
N SER A 228 -13.17 23.32 -6.65
CA SER A 228 -13.78 21.99 -6.88
C SER A 228 -15.18 21.88 -6.27
N LYS A 229 -16.01 21.01 -6.85
CA LYS A 229 -17.36 20.73 -6.32
C LYS A 229 -17.32 20.26 -4.87
N GLU A 230 -16.44 19.29 -4.55
CA GLU A 230 -16.32 18.76 -3.19
C GLU A 230 -15.72 19.79 -2.23
N GLY A 231 -14.75 20.61 -2.66
CA GLY A 231 -14.24 21.71 -1.86
C GLY A 231 -15.33 22.70 -1.45
N LYS A 232 -16.13 23.16 -2.40
CA LYS A 232 -17.26 24.07 -2.13
C LYS A 232 -18.31 23.45 -1.20
N GLN A 233 -18.67 22.19 -1.44
CA GLN A 233 -19.65 21.47 -0.62
C GLN A 233 -19.14 21.17 0.81
N GLY A 234 -17.87 20.83 0.95
CA GLY A 234 -17.26 20.59 2.27
C GLY A 234 -17.22 21.86 3.12
N ILE A 235 -16.81 22.97 2.53
CA ILE A 235 -16.78 24.29 3.19
C ILE A 235 -18.21 24.71 3.60
N GLN A 236 -19.18 24.57 2.71
CA GLN A 236 -20.58 24.86 3.03
C GLN A 236 -21.08 24.03 4.21
N ALA A 237 -20.88 22.70 4.16
CA ALA A 237 -21.28 21.79 5.22
C ALA A 237 -20.61 22.15 6.58
N PHE A 238 -19.34 22.56 6.56
CA PHE A 238 -18.63 23.01 7.75
C PHE A 238 -19.28 24.24 8.40
N PHE A 239 -19.60 25.28 7.61
CA PHE A 239 -20.26 26.48 8.14
C PHE A 239 -21.70 26.22 8.58
N GLU A 240 -22.40 25.33 7.90
CA GLU A 240 -23.78 24.93 8.24
C GLU A 240 -23.83 23.93 9.41
N LYS A 241 -22.68 23.48 9.93
CA LYS A 241 -22.58 22.43 10.95
C LYS A 241 -23.34 21.15 10.57
N SER A 242 -23.39 20.86 9.29
CA SER A 242 -24.02 19.68 8.71
C SER A 242 -23.00 18.66 8.21
N PRO A 243 -23.36 17.37 8.08
CA PRO A 243 -22.49 16.38 7.46
C PRO A 243 -22.19 16.74 6.00
N ALA A 244 -20.95 16.59 5.58
CA ALA A 244 -20.58 16.76 4.18
C ALA A 244 -21.25 15.68 3.30
N PRO A 245 -21.48 15.94 1.99
CA PRO A 245 -22.25 15.02 1.12
C PRO A 245 -21.69 13.62 0.98
N TRP A 246 -20.39 13.42 1.23
CA TRP A 246 -19.70 12.12 1.17
C TRP A 246 -19.70 11.36 2.49
N VAL A 247 -20.22 11.96 3.57
CA VAL A 247 -20.37 11.29 4.87
C VAL A 247 -21.71 10.56 4.85
N GLU A 248 -21.66 9.23 4.92
CA GLU A 248 -22.88 8.42 5.01
C GLU A 248 -23.60 8.74 6.34
N LYS A 249 -24.89 9.05 6.26
CA LYS A 249 -25.72 9.14 7.46
C LYS A 249 -25.74 7.76 8.11
N LYS A 250 -25.21 7.63 9.34
CA LYS A 250 -25.37 6.41 10.14
C LYS A 250 -26.87 6.09 10.14
N GLY A 251 -27.22 4.97 9.51
CA GLY A 251 -28.58 4.63 9.13
C GLY A 251 -29.59 4.79 10.25
N GLU A 252 -30.67 5.44 9.93
CA GLU A 252 -31.98 5.01 10.37
C GLU A 252 -32.21 3.61 9.75
N ASN A 253 -31.75 2.57 10.45
CA ASN A 253 -32.27 1.23 10.26
C ASN A 253 -33.73 1.27 10.72
N ASN A 254 -34.63 1.54 9.78
CA ASN A 254 -36.03 1.24 9.95
C ASN A 254 -36.15 -0.28 10.09
N GLY A 255 -36.74 -0.68 11.24
CA GLY A 255 -37.00 -2.01 11.72
C GLY A 255 -37.71 -2.98 10.78
#